data_bbc4247b30022239f6e1c24b13469f55
#
_entry.id   bbc4247b30022239f6e1c24b13469f55
#
_cell.length_a   1.000
_cell.length_b   1.000
_cell.length_c   1.000
_cell.angle_alpha   90.00
_cell.angle_beta   90.00
_cell.angle_gamma   90.00
#
_symmetry.space_group_name_H-M   'P 1'
#
loop_
_entity.id
_entity.type
_entity.pdbx_description
1 polymer ?
#
loop_
_entity_poly.entity_id
_entity_poly.type
_entity_poly.pdbx_seq_one_letter_code
_entity_poly.pdbx_strand_id
1 'polypeptide(L)'
;MARDSDTRVPETAPCNGINWRDRDRGQARISPCFTPGTLIATPRGERLVENLKVGDRVITRDNGIQQIRWIGHNAMGREGLARASYLQPILIRQGALGNGLPERDMMVSPNHRVLVANDKTALYFEDREVLVAAKHLTGLIGIDAVETTAVTYIHFMFTQHEVVLSD
;
A
#
# COMPACT_ATOMS: atom_id res chain seq x y z
N MET A 1 -30.95 -45.82 10.54
CA MET A 1 -29.86 -45.17 11.30
C MET A 1 -28.96 -44.45 10.30
N ALA A 2 -29.27 -43.22 10.03
CA ALA A 2 -28.47 -42.35 9.17
C ALA A 2 -27.66 -41.42 10.09
N ARG A 3 -26.33 -41.39 9.90
CA ARG A 3 -25.44 -40.48 10.60
C ARG A 3 -25.24 -39.24 9.71
N ASP A 4 -25.75 -38.13 10.17
CA ASP A 4 -25.46 -36.79 9.67
C ASP A 4 -23.96 -36.51 9.86
N SER A 5 -23.25 -36.30 8.76
CA SER A 5 -21.90 -35.78 8.77
C SER A 5 -21.96 -34.27 8.58
N ASP A 6 -22.00 -33.58 9.71
CA ASP A 6 -21.83 -32.13 9.83
C ASP A 6 -20.42 -31.73 9.33
N THR A 7 -20.33 -31.31 8.08
CA THR A 7 -19.12 -30.74 7.48
C THR A 7 -19.06 -29.26 7.86
N ARG A 8 -18.61 -28.98 9.08
CA ARG A 8 -18.24 -27.60 9.44
C ARG A 8 -17.02 -27.21 8.63
N VAL A 9 -17.23 -26.28 7.72
CA VAL A 9 -16.17 -25.51 7.09
C VAL A 9 -15.41 -24.79 8.22
N PRO A 10 -14.09 -24.94 8.35
CA PRO A 10 -13.36 -24.20 9.38
C PRO A 10 -13.46 -22.73 9.07
N GLU A 11 -14.08 -22.01 10.00
CA GLU A 11 -14.05 -20.56 10.09
C GLU A 11 -12.59 -20.11 10.04
N THR A 12 -12.23 -19.40 9.01
CA THR A 12 -10.87 -18.88 8.80
C THR A 12 -10.47 -18.09 10.02
N ALA A 13 -9.51 -18.64 10.78
CA ALA A 13 -8.86 -17.89 11.84
C ALA A 13 -8.40 -16.53 11.29
N PRO A 14 -8.67 -15.43 11.98
CA PRO A 14 -8.14 -14.15 11.57
C PRO A 14 -6.62 -14.26 11.61
N CYS A 15 -5.97 -14.09 10.46
CA CYS A 15 -4.55 -13.77 10.41
C CYS A 15 -4.36 -12.67 11.43
N ASN A 16 -3.51 -12.87 12.43
CA ASN A 16 -3.29 -11.96 13.55
C ASN A 16 -3.25 -10.53 13.05
N GLY A 17 -4.43 -9.97 12.97
CA GLY A 17 -4.67 -8.63 12.51
C GLY A 17 -3.93 -7.71 13.45
N ILE A 18 -3.20 -6.82 12.88
CA ILE A 18 -2.80 -5.61 13.57
C ILE A 18 -4.08 -5.03 14.14
N ASN A 19 -4.28 -5.26 15.45
CA ASN A 19 -5.43 -4.73 16.17
C ASN A 19 -5.22 -3.22 16.28
N TRP A 20 -5.73 -2.48 15.31
CA TRP A 20 -5.69 -1.02 15.29
C TRP A 20 -6.34 -0.40 16.54
N ARG A 21 -7.00 -1.20 17.41
CA ARG A 21 -7.57 -0.81 18.69
C ARG A 21 -6.58 -0.85 19.86
N ASP A 22 -5.40 -1.47 19.70
CA ASP A 22 -4.35 -1.43 20.71
C ASP A 22 -3.58 -0.10 20.64
N ARG A 23 -4.24 0.96 21.08
CA ARG A 23 -3.82 2.36 20.98
C ARG A 23 -2.84 2.82 22.03
N ASP A 24 -2.26 1.97 22.85
CA ASP A 24 -1.54 2.47 24.02
C ASP A 24 -0.10 1.99 24.23
N ARG A 25 0.54 1.38 23.24
CA ARG A 25 1.99 1.09 23.38
C ARG A 25 2.71 1.18 22.04
N GLY A 26 3.22 2.37 21.74
CA GLY A 26 4.23 2.60 20.71
C GLY A 26 3.66 2.72 19.30
N GLN A 27 4.01 3.79 18.62
CA GLN A 27 3.74 4.17 17.23
C GLN A 27 3.03 3.11 16.39
N ALA A 28 1.76 3.34 16.11
CA ALA A 28 1.00 2.50 15.19
C ALA A 28 1.81 2.33 13.90
N ARG A 29 2.32 1.13 13.67
CA ARG A 29 3.01 0.80 12.42
C ARG A 29 1.96 0.81 11.33
N ILE A 30 1.87 1.92 10.61
CA ILE A 30 1.02 1.96 9.44
C ILE A 30 1.66 1.09 8.38
N SER A 31 0.89 0.10 7.97
CA SER A 31 1.21 -0.72 6.79
C SER A 31 1.38 0.17 5.56
N PRO A 32 2.19 -0.22 4.59
CA PRO A 32 2.23 0.45 3.30
C PRO A 32 0.84 0.41 2.66
N CYS A 33 0.22 1.58 2.47
CA CYS A 33 -1.14 1.71 1.97
C CYS A 33 -1.20 2.67 0.79
N PHE A 34 -2.09 2.34 -0.13
CA PHE A 34 -2.52 3.24 -1.20
C PHE A 34 -3.68 4.13 -0.74
N THR A 35 -4.01 5.13 -1.53
CA THR A 35 -5.24 5.92 -1.39
C THR A 35 -6.16 5.72 -2.59
N PRO A 36 -7.46 5.99 -2.47
CA PRO A 36 -8.39 5.96 -3.59
C PRO A 36 -7.88 6.81 -4.77
N GLY A 37 -8.14 6.33 -5.97
CA GLY A 37 -7.69 6.96 -7.21
C GLY A 37 -6.40 6.35 -7.78
N THR A 38 -5.63 5.60 -6.99
CA THR A 38 -4.44 4.90 -7.47
C THR A 38 -4.84 3.76 -8.42
N LEU A 39 -4.20 3.68 -9.56
CA LEU A 39 -4.40 2.62 -10.53
C LEU A 39 -3.42 1.48 -10.29
N ILE A 40 -3.93 0.27 -10.26
CA ILE A 40 -3.16 -0.95 -10.05
C ILE A 40 -3.24 -1.82 -11.31
N ALA A 41 -2.09 -2.26 -11.80
CA ALA A 41 -2.02 -3.10 -12.98
C ALA A 41 -2.61 -4.48 -12.71
N THR A 42 -3.56 -4.89 -13.54
CA THR A 42 -4.19 -6.21 -13.50
C THR A 42 -4.14 -6.87 -14.87
N PRO A 43 -4.32 -8.20 -14.98
CA PRO A 43 -4.36 -8.90 -16.27
C PRO A 43 -5.46 -8.41 -17.23
N ARG A 44 -6.40 -7.61 -16.73
CA ARG A 44 -7.51 -7.04 -17.51
C ARG A 44 -7.36 -5.53 -17.75
N GLY A 45 -6.17 -4.98 -17.54
CA GLY A 45 -5.89 -3.56 -17.56
C GLY A 45 -5.83 -2.95 -16.15
N GLU A 46 -5.61 -1.66 -16.09
CA GLU A 46 -5.55 -0.91 -14.83
C GLU A 46 -6.91 -0.87 -14.14
N ARG A 47 -6.90 -0.96 -12.82
CA ARG A 47 -8.10 -0.82 -11.99
C ARG A 47 -7.80 0.07 -10.79
N LEU A 48 -8.75 0.91 -10.43
CA LEU A 48 -8.69 1.69 -9.20
C LEU A 48 -8.57 0.78 -7.99
N VAL A 49 -7.66 1.11 -7.08
CA VAL A 49 -7.35 0.30 -5.88
C VAL A 49 -8.58 0.07 -5.02
N GLU A 50 -9.47 1.06 -4.90
CA GLU A 50 -10.74 0.97 -4.16
C GLU A 50 -11.74 -0.02 -4.75
N ASN A 51 -11.57 -0.41 -6.01
CA ASN A 51 -12.42 -1.38 -6.70
C ASN A 51 -11.88 -2.81 -6.64
N LEU A 52 -10.70 -3.01 -6.07
CA LEU A 52 -10.10 -4.32 -5.90
C LEU A 52 -10.80 -5.10 -4.77
N LYS A 53 -10.85 -6.41 -4.93
CA LYS A 53 -11.46 -7.34 -3.98
C LYS A 53 -10.56 -8.53 -3.72
N VAL A 54 -10.78 -9.22 -2.62
CA VAL A 54 -10.17 -10.52 -2.35
C VAL A 54 -10.48 -11.46 -3.51
N GLY A 55 -9.47 -12.14 -4.03
CA GLY A 55 -9.58 -13.01 -5.20
C GLY A 55 -9.20 -12.34 -6.51
N ASP A 56 -9.18 -11.01 -6.60
CA ASP A 56 -8.70 -10.31 -7.80
C ASP A 56 -7.21 -10.60 -8.05
N ARG A 57 -6.82 -10.57 -9.32
CA ARG A 57 -5.46 -10.81 -9.76
C ARG A 57 -4.77 -9.48 -10.07
N VAL A 58 -3.55 -9.33 -9.56
CA VAL A 58 -2.72 -8.14 -9.73
C VAL A 58 -1.38 -8.57 -10.37
N ILE A 59 -0.83 -7.72 -11.22
CA ILE A 59 0.48 -7.93 -11.81
C ILE A 59 1.52 -7.46 -10.80
N THR A 60 2.44 -8.36 -10.45
CA THR A 60 3.59 -8.06 -9.60
C THR A 60 4.86 -8.06 -10.43
N ARG A 61 5.85 -7.33 -9.96
CA ARG A 61 7.11 -7.17 -10.67
C ARG A 61 7.88 -8.48 -10.81
N ASP A 62 8.02 -9.22 -9.71
CA ASP A 62 8.98 -10.32 -9.65
C ASP A 62 8.33 -11.69 -9.79
N ASN A 63 7.06 -11.84 -9.39
CA ASN A 63 6.37 -13.13 -9.33
C ASN A 63 5.13 -13.21 -10.26
N GLY A 64 5.07 -12.34 -11.27
CA GLY A 64 4.01 -12.33 -12.27
C GLY A 64 2.64 -12.00 -11.66
N ILE A 65 1.61 -12.76 -12.00
CA ILE A 65 0.24 -12.51 -11.58
C ILE A 65 -0.03 -13.17 -10.22
N GLN A 66 -0.35 -12.37 -9.21
CA GLN A 66 -0.67 -12.81 -7.87
C GLN A 66 -2.11 -12.50 -7.50
N GLN A 67 -2.71 -13.32 -6.65
CA GLN A 67 -4.08 -13.16 -6.20
C GLN A 67 -4.13 -12.48 -4.84
N ILE A 68 -4.97 -11.44 -4.70
CA ILE A 68 -5.22 -10.76 -3.44
C ILE A 68 -5.86 -11.74 -2.45
N ARG A 69 -5.26 -11.91 -1.28
CA ARG A 69 -5.73 -12.77 -0.21
C ARG A 69 -6.48 -12.02 0.88
N TRP A 70 -6.15 -10.78 1.07
CA TRP A 70 -6.80 -9.92 2.04
C TRP A 70 -6.77 -8.47 1.55
N ILE A 71 -7.79 -7.70 1.91
CA ILE A 71 -7.85 -6.25 1.67
C ILE A 71 -8.51 -5.58 2.86
N GLY A 72 -7.99 -4.44 3.27
CA GLY A 72 -8.51 -3.64 4.35
C GLY A 72 -8.50 -2.17 4.04
N HIS A 73 -9.44 -1.45 4.64
CA HIS A 73 -9.61 -0.01 4.49
C HIS A 73 -9.57 0.64 5.87
N ASN A 74 -8.89 1.76 5.96
CA ASN A 74 -8.84 2.58 7.16
C ASN A 74 -9.11 4.04 6.81
N ALA A 75 -10.29 4.51 7.17
CA ALA A 75 -10.67 5.90 6.98
C ALA A 75 -10.29 6.74 8.21
N MET A 76 -9.56 7.81 8.00
CA MET A 76 -9.13 8.75 9.01
C MET A 76 -9.72 10.13 8.71
N GLY A 77 -10.43 10.68 9.68
CA GLY A 77 -10.94 12.05 9.60
C GLY A 77 -10.04 13.05 10.30
N ARG A 78 -10.49 14.30 10.32
CA ARG A 78 -9.76 15.46 10.88
C ARG A 78 -9.18 15.21 12.27
N GLU A 79 -9.97 14.70 13.20
CA GLU A 79 -9.50 14.45 14.57
C GLU A 79 -8.41 13.40 14.65
N GLY A 80 -8.53 12.32 13.86
CA GLY A 80 -7.53 11.27 13.77
C GLY A 80 -6.21 11.79 13.24
N LEU A 81 -6.25 12.55 12.16
CA LEU A 81 -5.08 13.16 11.54
C LEU A 81 -4.46 14.27 12.40
N ALA A 82 -5.27 15.05 13.13
CA ALA A 82 -4.76 16.05 14.06
C ALA A 82 -3.99 15.42 15.24
N ARG A 83 -4.44 14.26 15.72
CA ARG A 83 -3.75 13.51 16.79
C ARG A 83 -2.52 12.78 16.31
N ALA A 84 -2.47 12.45 15.04
CA ALA A 84 -1.42 11.65 14.42
C ALA A 84 -0.99 12.28 13.09
N SER A 85 -0.43 13.49 13.16
CA SER A 85 0.02 14.24 11.98
C SER A 85 1.08 13.51 11.15
N TYR A 86 1.83 12.59 11.77
CA TYR A 86 2.77 11.70 11.08
C TYR A 86 2.09 10.70 10.13
N LEU A 87 0.75 10.67 10.11
CA LEU A 87 -0.08 9.85 9.22
C LEU A 87 -0.60 10.62 8.02
N GLN A 88 -0.25 11.89 7.88
CA GLN A 88 -0.58 12.66 6.68
C GLN A 88 -0.01 11.97 5.43
N PRO A 89 -0.78 11.89 4.35
CA PRO A 89 -0.34 11.20 3.14
C PRO A 89 0.81 11.93 2.45
N ILE A 90 1.57 11.17 1.69
CA ILE A 90 2.64 11.67 0.83
C ILE A 90 2.13 11.69 -0.60
N LEU A 91 2.16 12.86 -1.21
CA LEU A 91 1.91 13.04 -2.64
C LEU A 91 3.22 12.84 -3.39
N ILE A 92 3.20 11.96 -4.36
CA ILE A 92 4.29 11.74 -5.32
C ILE A 92 3.77 12.18 -6.67
N ARG A 93 4.31 13.27 -7.20
CA ARG A 93 3.90 13.83 -8.49
C ARG A 93 4.43 12.99 -9.63
N GLN A 94 3.74 13.05 -10.75
CA GLN A 94 4.16 12.44 -12.00
C GLN A 94 5.65 12.71 -12.27
N GLY A 95 6.42 11.66 -12.57
CA GLY A 95 7.84 11.74 -12.89
C GLY A 95 8.78 11.98 -11.70
N ALA A 96 8.28 12.18 -10.49
CA ALA A 96 9.10 12.54 -9.33
C ALA A 96 10.09 11.46 -8.86
N LEU A 97 9.84 10.20 -9.22
CA LEU A 97 10.73 9.08 -8.89
C LEU A 97 11.84 8.88 -9.96
N GLY A 98 11.79 9.64 -11.03
CA GLY A 98 12.70 9.50 -12.18
C GLY A 98 12.14 8.58 -13.27
N ASN A 99 12.76 8.61 -14.44
CA ASN A 99 12.37 7.81 -15.62
C ASN A 99 10.89 7.93 -16.03
N GLY A 100 10.24 9.08 -15.71
CA GLY A 100 8.83 9.31 -15.99
C GLY A 100 7.87 8.65 -15.00
N LEU A 101 8.36 8.07 -13.92
CA LEU A 101 7.55 7.42 -12.89
C LEU A 101 7.33 8.34 -11.65
N PRO A 102 6.17 8.22 -10.99
CA PRO A 102 4.99 7.52 -11.45
C PRO A 102 4.39 8.15 -12.71
N GLU A 103 3.58 7.42 -13.46
CA GLU A 103 2.95 7.92 -14.68
C GLU A 103 1.88 8.99 -14.40
N ARG A 104 1.38 9.05 -13.18
CA ARG A 104 0.39 10.02 -12.68
C ARG A 104 0.70 10.41 -11.25
N ASP A 105 0.16 11.52 -10.79
CA ASP A 105 0.21 11.88 -9.38
C ASP A 105 -0.44 10.78 -8.54
N MET A 106 0.29 10.26 -7.57
CA MET A 106 -0.22 9.25 -6.63
C MET A 106 -0.06 9.71 -5.20
N MET A 107 -0.96 9.29 -4.34
CA MET A 107 -0.92 9.58 -2.91
C MET A 107 -0.86 8.27 -2.13
N VAL A 108 0.07 8.20 -1.19
CA VAL A 108 0.34 6.98 -0.42
C VAL A 108 0.52 7.27 1.06
N SER A 109 0.45 6.23 1.89
CA SER A 109 0.78 6.38 3.31
C SER A 109 2.28 6.66 3.51
N PRO A 110 2.69 7.32 4.59
CA PRO A 110 4.10 7.65 4.84
C PRO A 110 5.05 6.46 4.84
N ASN A 111 4.57 5.29 5.26
CA ASN A 111 5.38 4.07 5.30
C ASN A 111 5.24 3.21 4.03
N HIS A 112 4.51 3.68 3.03
CA HIS A 112 4.45 2.99 1.73
C HIS A 112 5.85 2.96 1.12
N ARG A 113 6.27 1.80 0.65
CA ARG A 113 7.56 1.63 0.02
C ARG A 113 7.41 1.72 -1.48
N VAL A 114 8.13 2.63 -2.07
CA VAL A 114 8.23 2.80 -3.53
C VAL A 114 9.61 2.37 -4.01
N LEU A 115 9.65 1.79 -5.19
CA LEU A 115 10.88 1.41 -5.83
C LEU A 115 11.50 2.65 -6.49
N VAL A 116 12.70 2.98 -6.09
CA VAL A 116 13.48 4.08 -6.68
C VAL A 116 14.64 3.49 -7.45
N ALA A 117 14.73 3.83 -8.74
CA ALA A 117 15.81 3.41 -9.61
C ALA A 117 16.41 4.65 -10.26
N ASN A 118 17.57 5.10 -9.81
CA ASN A 118 18.29 6.18 -10.44
C ASN A 118 19.80 5.97 -10.35
N ASP A 119 20.57 6.71 -11.15
CA ASP A 119 22.03 6.61 -11.16
C ASP A 119 22.68 6.97 -9.82
N LYS A 120 21.99 7.75 -8.97
CA LYS A 120 22.49 8.10 -7.63
C LYS A 120 22.30 6.94 -6.65
N THR A 121 21.25 6.11 -6.80
CA THR A 121 21.09 4.92 -5.94
C THR A 121 22.18 3.90 -6.23
N ALA A 122 22.61 3.74 -7.47
CA ALA A 122 23.73 2.89 -7.85
C ALA A 122 25.06 3.35 -7.25
N LEU A 123 25.21 4.66 -7.01
CA LEU A 123 26.44 5.24 -6.43
C LEU A 123 26.55 5.02 -4.91
N TYR A 124 25.42 4.94 -4.21
CA TYR A 124 25.38 4.87 -2.74
C TYR A 124 25.07 3.48 -2.18
N PHE A 125 24.47 2.57 -2.93
CA PHE A 125 23.90 1.33 -2.41
C PHE A 125 24.36 0.06 -3.12
N GLU A 126 25.30 0.09 -4.04
CA GLU A 126 25.71 -1.05 -4.90
C GLU A 126 24.56 -1.68 -5.71
N ASP A 127 23.29 -1.34 -5.39
CA ASP A 127 22.09 -1.78 -6.07
C ASP A 127 21.48 -0.64 -6.88
N ARG A 128 21.06 -0.96 -8.11
CA ARG A 128 20.43 0.02 -9.00
C ARG A 128 19.01 0.37 -8.59
N GLU A 129 18.41 -0.37 -7.68
CA GLU A 129 17.02 -0.26 -7.28
C GLU A 129 16.88 -0.48 -5.77
N VAL A 130 16.19 0.44 -5.10
CA VAL A 130 15.99 0.39 -3.65
C VAL A 130 14.53 0.68 -3.30
N LEU A 131 13.97 -0.10 -2.39
CA LEU A 131 12.66 0.17 -1.80
C LEU A 131 12.78 1.17 -0.66
N VAL A 132 12.27 2.38 -0.86
CA VAL A 132 12.33 3.47 0.11
C VAL A 132 10.94 3.84 0.58
N ALA A 133 10.77 4.07 1.90
CA ALA A 133 9.50 4.56 2.42
C ALA A 133 9.26 6.01 1.97
N ALA A 134 8.06 6.30 1.50
CA ALA A 134 7.68 7.58 0.91
C ALA A 134 8.03 8.79 1.81
N LYS A 135 7.88 8.66 3.12
CA LYS A 135 8.25 9.70 4.09
C LYS A 135 9.73 10.10 4.05
N HIS A 136 10.62 9.23 3.58
CA HIS A 136 12.06 9.53 3.46
C HIS A 136 12.41 10.18 2.12
N LEU A 137 11.46 10.26 1.22
CA LEU A 137 11.60 10.91 -0.07
C LEU A 137 11.06 12.35 -0.06
N THR A 138 10.39 12.77 1.01
CA THR A 138 9.96 14.17 1.18
C THR A 138 11.17 15.09 1.18
N GLY A 139 11.08 16.18 0.43
CA GLY A 139 12.23 17.06 0.18
C GLY A 139 12.89 16.83 -1.18
N LEU A 140 12.57 15.74 -1.89
CA LEU A 140 12.83 15.66 -3.32
C LEU A 140 11.76 16.46 -4.08
N ILE A 141 12.16 17.00 -5.22
CA ILE A 141 11.24 17.78 -6.08
C ILE A 141 10.04 16.90 -6.47
N GLY A 142 8.84 17.36 -6.15
CA GLY A 142 7.60 16.67 -6.49
C GLY A 142 7.16 15.59 -5.50
N ILE A 143 7.78 15.50 -4.31
CA ILE A 143 7.37 14.57 -3.26
C ILE A 143 7.17 15.35 -1.95
N ASP A 144 5.90 15.48 -1.54
CA ASP A 144 5.52 16.32 -0.42
C ASP A 144 4.54 15.61 0.52
N ALA A 145 4.67 15.88 1.82
CA ALA A 145 3.61 15.56 2.76
C ALA A 145 2.44 16.52 2.55
N VAL A 146 1.23 16.00 2.44
CA VAL A 146 0.03 16.78 2.17
C VAL A 146 -0.84 16.86 3.41
N GLU A 147 -1.11 18.06 3.91
CA GLU A 147 -2.10 18.25 4.95
C GLU A 147 -3.51 18.04 4.38
N THR A 148 -4.21 17.07 4.92
CA THR A 148 -5.61 16.80 4.57
C THR A 148 -6.47 16.65 5.82
N THR A 149 -7.75 16.90 5.68
CA THR A 149 -8.73 16.71 6.76
C THR A 149 -9.34 15.30 6.78
N ALA A 150 -9.14 14.53 5.73
CA ALA A 150 -9.61 13.15 5.66
C ALA A 150 -8.77 12.37 4.64
N VAL A 151 -8.51 11.11 4.93
CA VAL A 151 -7.85 10.17 4.02
C VAL A 151 -8.36 8.76 4.27
N THR A 152 -8.50 7.99 3.21
CA THR A 152 -8.76 6.55 3.30
C THR A 152 -7.51 5.81 2.83
N TYR A 153 -6.98 4.97 3.69
CA TYR A 153 -5.86 4.10 3.37
C TYR A 153 -6.36 2.71 3.01
N ILE A 154 -5.88 2.19 1.91
CA ILE A 154 -6.24 0.87 1.38
C ILE A 154 -4.98 0.01 1.36
N HIS A 155 -5.05 -1.13 2.02
CA HIS A 155 -3.98 -2.11 2.07
C HIS A 155 -4.50 -3.45 1.58
N PHE A 156 -3.74 -4.13 0.73
CA PHE A 156 -4.03 -5.49 0.32
C PHE A 156 -2.79 -6.37 0.44
N MET A 157 -3.00 -7.64 0.64
CA MET A 157 -1.94 -8.60 0.86
C MET A 157 -2.08 -9.81 -0.06
N PHE A 158 -0.94 -10.38 -0.40
CA PHE A 158 -0.80 -11.65 -1.10
C PHE A 158 -0.35 -12.75 -0.12
N THR A 159 -0.01 -13.91 -0.61
CA THR A 159 0.56 -14.99 0.22
C THR A 159 1.94 -14.62 0.76
N GLN A 160 2.67 -13.78 0.03
CA GLN A 160 3.99 -13.25 0.38
C GLN A 160 4.07 -11.77 0.02
N HIS A 161 5.14 -11.10 0.43
CA HIS A 161 5.37 -9.71 0.05
C HIS A 161 5.66 -9.60 -1.45
N GLU A 162 4.98 -8.67 -2.11
CA GLU A 162 5.08 -8.43 -3.54
C GLU A 162 5.29 -6.94 -3.84
N VAL A 163 6.03 -6.67 -4.90
CA VAL A 163 6.09 -5.33 -5.50
C VAL A 163 5.05 -5.28 -6.61
N VAL A 164 4.03 -4.44 -6.43
CA VAL A 164 2.95 -4.28 -7.41
C VAL A 164 3.26 -3.15 -8.38
N LEU A 165 2.71 -3.25 -9.58
CA LEU A 165 2.79 -2.19 -10.57
C LEU A 165 1.59 -1.25 -10.37
N SER A 166 1.87 0.02 -10.12
CA SER A 166 0.89 1.09 -9.92
C SER A 166 1.37 2.37 -10.60
N ASP A 167 0.46 3.20 -11.04
CA ASP A 167 0.61 4.53 -11.67
C ASP A 167 1.93 4.84 -12.37
#